data_11a6810d79618b71e56c7f248f58dcb5
#
_entry.id   11a6810d79618b71e56c7f248f58dcb5
#
_cell.length_a   1.000
_cell.length_b   1.000
_cell.length_c   1.000
_cell.angle_alpha   90.00
_cell.angle_beta   90.00
_cell.angle_gamma   90.00
#
_symmetry.space_group_name_H-M   'P 1'
#
loop_
_entity.id
_entity.type
_entity.pdbx_description
1 polymer ?
#
loop_
_entity_poly.entity_id
_entity_poly.type
_entity_poly.pdbx_seq_one_letter_code
_entity_poly.pdbx_strand_id
1 'polypeptide(L)'
;QTQASLHALEQFSSSYDLTDGLGLAILMPKWMKYLLDRDETVIDDFARFGVNVMGVEENEDKKAVAYQAIEALQCFIKDELGLPVHLSELGIDDSRFEKMKVKACYGQESLPRAYRPLTQEDCFNIYKMCL
;
A
#
# COMPACT_ATOMS: atom_id res chain seq x y z
N GLN A 1 9.91 10.12 -2.30
CA GLN A 1 8.61 10.11 -3.01
C GLN A 1 7.74 8.92 -2.61
N THR A 2 8.31 7.73 -2.51
CA THR A 2 7.57 6.54 -2.05
C THR A 2 7.01 6.75 -0.65
N GLN A 3 7.84 7.22 0.25
CA GLN A 3 7.43 7.48 1.63
C GLN A 3 6.38 8.58 1.70
N ALA A 4 6.51 9.63 0.89
CA ALA A 4 5.52 10.71 0.84
C ALA A 4 4.17 10.21 0.34
N SER A 5 4.16 9.33 -0.67
CA SER A 5 2.92 8.73 -1.18
C SER A 5 2.21 7.90 -0.13
N LEU A 6 2.96 7.04 0.57
CA LEU A 6 2.40 6.20 1.62
C LEU A 6 1.89 7.04 2.80
N HIS A 7 2.65 8.07 3.16
CA HIS A 7 2.27 8.95 4.26
C HIS A 7 0.96 9.71 3.95
N ALA A 8 0.82 10.19 2.72
CA ALA A 8 -0.41 10.88 2.29
C ALA A 8 -1.60 9.93 2.26
N LEU A 9 -1.40 8.69 1.80
CA LEU A 9 -2.46 7.67 1.79
C LEU A 9 -2.83 7.20 3.18
N GLU A 10 -1.89 7.25 4.12
CA GLU A 10 -2.06 6.72 5.47
C GLU A 10 -2.94 7.66 6.30
N GLN A 11 -4.23 7.74 5.94
CA GLN A 11 -5.24 8.51 6.67
C GLN A 11 -5.88 7.70 7.80
N PHE A 12 -5.56 6.39 7.90
CA PHE A 12 -6.13 5.52 8.92
C PHE A 12 -5.80 5.98 10.33
N SER A 13 -4.56 6.44 10.55
CA SER A 13 -4.10 6.85 11.87
C SER A 13 -4.92 8.01 12.43
N SER A 14 -5.20 9.01 11.60
CA SER A 14 -6.00 10.16 12.04
C SER A 14 -7.51 9.88 12.03
N SER A 15 -7.98 9.06 11.08
CA SER A 15 -9.41 8.77 10.94
C SER A 15 -9.92 7.75 11.95
N TYR A 16 -9.08 6.78 12.34
CA TYR A 16 -9.47 5.65 13.18
C TYR A 16 -8.60 5.49 14.42
N ASP A 17 -7.79 6.50 14.73
CA ASP A 17 -6.94 6.51 15.93
C ASP A 17 -5.98 5.31 16.01
N LEU A 18 -5.33 5.01 14.90
CA LEU A 18 -4.31 3.97 14.83
C LEU A 18 -2.91 4.58 14.92
N THR A 19 -1.92 3.78 15.31
CA THR A 19 -0.53 4.20 15.21
C THR A 19 -0.12 4.26 13.74
N ASP A 20 0.83 5.16 13.40
CA ASP A 20 1.32 5.31 12.03
C ASP A 20 1.92 4.00 11.50
N GLY A 21 2.68 3.29 12.33
CA GLY A 21 3.28 2.02 11.92
C GLY A 21 2.25 0.96 11.56
N LEU A 22 1.16 0.87 12.32
CA LEU A 22 0.09 -0.08 12.03
C LEU A 22 -0.64 0.29 10.74
N GLY A 23 -0.95 1.55 10.55
CA GLY A 23 -1.59 2.02 9.32
C GLY A 23 -0.74 1.73 8.09
N LEU A 24 0.56 2.01 8.15
CA LEU A 24 1.49 1.72 7.06
C LEU A 24 1.63 0.22 6.79
N ALA A 25 1.64 -0.60 7.84
CA ALA A 25 1.73 -2.06 7.68
C ALA A 25 0.54 -2.62 6.91
N ILE A 26 -0.65 -2.10 7.15
CA ILE A 26 -1.86 -2.50 6.43
C ILE A 26 -1.83 -1.97 4.99
N LEU A 27 -1.43 -0.73 4.82
CA LEU A 27 -1.51 0.00 3.55
C LEU A 27 -0.47 -0.46 2.52
N MET A 28 0.79 -0.63 2.94
CA MET A 28 1.92 -0.76 2.02
C MET A 28 1.78 -1.93 1.04
N PRO A 29 1.46 -3.16 1.47
CA PRO A 29 1.30 -4.25 0.51
C PRO A 29 0.17 -4.01 -0.49
N LYS A 30 -0.92 -3.37 -0.06
CA LYS A 30 -2.07 -3.09 -0.93
C LYS A 30 -1.74 -2.00 -1.95
N TRP A 31 -1.03 -0.96 -1.53
CA TRP A 31 -0.55 0.09 -2.42
C TRP A 31 0.37 -0.49 -3.49
N MET A 32 1.32 -1.32 -3.11
CA MET A 32 2.23 -1.97 -4.05
C MET A 32 1.47 -2.84 -5.05
N LYS A 33 0.53 -3.65 -4.58
CA LYS A 33 -0.26 -4.52 -5.44
C LYS A 33 -1.13 -3.71 -6.41
N TYR A 34 -1.74 -2.64 -5.93
CA TYR A 34 -2.55 -1.76 -6.77
C TYR A 34 -1.72 -1.19 -7.93
N LEU A 35 -0.52 -0.70 -7.63
CA LEU A 35 0.37 -0.17 -8.65
C LEU A 35 0.84 -1.26 -9.61
N LEU A 36 1.26 -2.40 -9.10
CA LEU A 36 1.78 -3.49 -9.92
C LEU A 36 0.72 -4.03 -10.89
N ASP A 37 -0.54 -4.09 -10.47
CA ASP A 37 -1.63 -4.55 -11.33
C ASP A 37 -1.89 -3.60 -12.49
N ARG A 38 -1.48 -2.33 -12.40
CA ARG A 38 -1.85 -1.28 -13.36
C ARG A 38 -0.68 -0.62 -14.07
N ASP A 39 0.53 -0.73 -13.54
CA ASP A 39 1.67 0.05 -14.01
C ASP A 39 2.91 -0.82 -14.13
N GLU A 40 3.29 -1.14 -15.36
CA GLU A 40 4.47 -1.98 -15.61
C GLU A 40 5.78 -1.30 -15.22
N THR A 41 5.79 0.03 -15.08
CA THR A 41 7.01 0.77 -14.76
C THR A 41 7.50 0.53 -13.33
N VAL A 42 6.67 -0.05 -12.46
CA VAL A 42 7.07 -0.37 -11.07
C VAL A 42 7.69 -1.76 -10.93
N ILE A 43 7.62 -2.60 -11.97
CA ILE A 43 8.06 -3.99 -11.88
C ILE A 43 9.51 -4.12 -11.40
N ASP A 44 10.42 -3.37 -12.02
CA ASP A 44 11.84 -3.46 -11.68
C ASP A 44 12.12 -3.06 -10.23
N ASP A 45 11.49 -2.00 -9.75
CA ASP A 45 11.68 -1.52 -8.38
C ASP A 45 11.16 -2.53 -7.37
N PHE A 46 9.98 -3.08 -7.61
CA PHE A 46 9.35 -4.03 -6.69
C PHE A 46 10.05 -5.39 -6.73
N ALA A 47 10.51 -5.83 -7.91
CA ALA A 47 11.31 -7.05 -8.01
C ALA A 47 12.63 -6.91 -7.25
N ARG A 48 13.30 -5.77 -7.39
CA ARG A 48 14.55 -5.49 -6.67
C ARG A 48 14.33 -5.48 -5.16
N PHE A 49 13.25 -4.88 -4.70
CA PHE A 49 12.86 -4.94 -3.29
C PHE A 49 12.70 -6.39 -2.82
N GLY A 50 12.03 -7.22 -3.63
CA GLY A 50 11.82 -8.63 -3.31
C GLY A 50 13.13 -9.39 -3.13
N VAL A 51 14.04 -9.23 -4.08
CA VAL A 51 15.33 -9.94 -4.04
C VAL A 51 16.22 -9.41 -2.92
N ASN A 52 16.34 -8.09 -2.81
CA ASN A 52 17.33 -7.48 -1.91
C ASN A 52 16.87 -7.39 -0.46
N VAL A 53 15.58 -7.31 -0.21
CA VAL A 53 15.03 -7.08 1.13
C VAL A 53 14.24 -8.28 1.64
N MET A 54 13.39 -8.87 0.80
CA MET A 54 12.48 -9.93 1.23
C MET A 54 13.02 -11.34 1.02
N GLY A 55 14.21 -11.49 0.42
CA GLY A 55 14.80 -12.79 0.20
C GLY A 55 14.12 -13.63 -0.88
N VAL A 56 13.38 -12.98 -1.79
CA VAL A 56 12.75 -13.66 -2.92
C VAL A 56 13.83 -14.11 -3.90
N GLU A 57 13.69 -15.32 -4.44
CA GLU A 57 14.64 -15.84 -5.41
C GLU A 57 14.57 -15.07 -6.72
N GLU A 58 15.71 -14.71 -7.26
CA GLU A 58 15.82 -13.99 -8.52
C GLU A 58 15.34 -14.87 -9.68
N ASN A 59 14.57 -14.28 -10.61
CA ASN A 59 14.01 -15.00 -11.74
C ASN A 59 13.92 -14.04 -12.93
N GLU A 60 13.90 -14.58 -14.15
CA GLU A 60 13.75 -13.79 -15.36
C GLU A 60 12.38 -13.12 -15.46
N ASP A 61 11.34 -13.77 -14.93
CA ASP A 61 10.00 -13.18 -14.82
C ASP A 61 9.94 -12.22 -13.65
N LYS A 62 10.38 -11.00 -13.89
CA LYS A 62 10.44 -9.96 -12.85
C LYS A 62 9.07 -9.59 -12.29
N LYS A 63 8.02 -9.69 -13.11
CA LYS A 63 6.66 -9.41 -12.64
C LYS A 63 6.24 -10.44 -11.59
N ALA A 64 6.54 -11.72 -11.81
CA ALA A 64 6.28 -12.75 -10.82
C ALA A 64 7.09 -12.52 -9.55
N VAL A 65 8.35 -12.10 -9.67
CA VAL A 65 9.19 -11.75 -8.52
C VAL A 65 8.58 -10.60 -7.74
N ALA A 66 8.06 -9.59 -8.44
CA ALA A 66 7.42 -8.44 -7.80
C ALA A 66 6.18 -8.85 -7.00
N TYR A 67 5.32 -9.71 -7.54
CA TYR A 67 4.17 -10.24 -6.80
C TYR A 67 4.59 -11.08 -5.60
N GLN A 68 5.62 -11.91 -5.74
CA GLN A 68 6.18 -12.68 -4.63
C GLN A 68 6.72 -11.75 -3.53
N ALA A 69 7.32 -10.63 -3.92
CA ALA A 69 7.81 -9.64 -2.97
C ALA A 69 6.68 -9.07 -2.11
N ILE A 70 5.54 -8.74 -2.74
CA ILE A 70 4.38 -8.21 -2.03
C ILE A 70 3.82 -9.26 -1.07
N GLU A 71 3.69 -10.50 -1.52
CA GLU A 71 3.21 -11.60 -0.68
C GLU A 71 4.15 -11.86 0.49
N ALA A 72 5.45 -11.85 0.25
CA ALA A 72 6.45 -12.03 1.30
C ALA A 72 6.37 -10.90 2.34
N LEU A 73 6.15 -9.67 1.90
CA LEU A 73 5.98 -8.53 2.79
C LEU A 73 4.74 -8.69 3.66
N GLN A 74 3.62 -9.08 3.08
CA GLN A 74 2.38 -9.29 3.83
C GLN A 74 2.50 -10.43 4.83
N CYS A 75 3.13 -11.53 4.43
CA CYS A 75 3.39 -12.66 5.35
C CYS A 75 4.31 -12.24 6.49
N PHE A 76 5.33 -11.46 6.21
CA PHE A 76 6.22 -10.94 7.25
C PHE A 76 5.45 -10.11 8.27
N ILE A 77 4.60 -9.20 7.81
CA ILE A 77 3.80 -8.36 8.69
C ILE A 77 2.86 -9.19 9.56
N LYS A 78 2.20 -10.16 8.95
CA LYS A 78 1.20 -11.00 9.64
C LYS A 78 1.86 -12.02 10.57
N ASP A 79 2.83 -12.77 10.07
CA ASP A 79 3.37 -13.95 10.75
C ASP A 79 4.56 -13.61 11.65
N GLU A 80 5.46 -12.74 11.21
CA GLU A 80 6.65 -12.39 11.98
C GLU A 80 6.38 -11.24 12.96
N LEU A 81 5.66 -10.21 12.52
CA LEU A 81 5.35 -9.07 13.36
C LEU A 81 4.05 -9.25 14.15
N GLY A 82 3.20 -10.20 13.75
CA GLY A 82 1.94 -10.46 14.43
C GLY A 82 0.95 -9.31 14.32
N LEU A 83 1.01 -8.53 13.24
CA LEU A 83 0.15 -7.36 13.06
C LEU A 83 -1.06 -7.70 12.16
N PRO A 84 -2.18 -6.99 12.33
CA PRO A 84 -3.28 -7.07 11.39
C PRO A 84 -2.84 -6.64 9.98
N VAL A 85 -3.40 -7.28 8.95
CA VAL A 85 -3.13 -6.92 7.55
C VAL A 85 -4.38 -6.37 6.86
N HIS A 86 -5.52 -6.36 7.54
CA HIS A 86 -6.78 -5.82 7.04
C HIS A 86 -7.46 -4.95 8.10
N LEU A 87 -8.10 -3.89 7.64
CA LEU A 87 -8.84 -2.98 8.54
C LEU A 87 -10.02 -3.68 9.23
N SER A 88 -10.64 -4.64 8.55
CA SER A 88 -11.76 -5.40 9.13
C SER A 88 -11.36 -6.16 10.39
N GLU A 89 -10.10 -6.57 10.51
CA GLU A 89 -9.60 -7.23 11.72
C GLU A 89 -9.64 -6.29 12.94
N LEU A 90 -9.68 -4.99 12.70
CA LEU A 90 -9.77 -3.96 13.74
C LEU A 90 -11.19 -3.41 13.91
N GLY A 91 -12.18 -4.02 13.24
CA GLY A 91 -13.56 -3.56 13.29
C GLY A 91 -13.82 -2.29 12.51
N ILE A 92 -12.92 -1.94 11.58
CA ILE A 92 -13.02 -0.73 10.76
C ILE A 92 -13.71 -1.07 9.44
N ASP A 93 -14.68 -0.25 9.05
CA ASP A 93 -15.40 -0.36 7.79
C ASP A 93 -15.03 0.78 6.83
N ASP A 94 -15.74 0.91 5.72
CA ASP A 94 -15.46 1.89 4.67
C ASP A 94 -16.16 3.23 4.86
N SER A 95 -16.77 3.49 6.02
CA SER A 95 -17.63 4.65 6.24
C SER A 95 -16.91 6.01 6.09
N ARG A 96 -15.59 6.04 6.25
CA ARG A 96 -14.80 7.27 6.17
C ARG A 96 -13.92 7.36 4.93
N PHE A 97 -13.98 6.40 4.04
CA PHE A 97 -13.08 6.34 2.87
C PHE A 97 -13.30 7.50 1.90
N GLU A 98 -14.54 7.97 1.76
CA GLU A 98 -14.83 9.14 0.91
C GLU A 98 -14.08 10.39 1.38
N LYS A 99 -14.07 10.63 2.68
CA LYS A 99 -13.33 11.77 3.24
C LYS A 99 -11.82 11.55 3.19
N MET A 100 -11.38 10.31 3.40
CA MET A 100 -9.97 9.96 3.40
C MET A 100 -9.35 10.18 2.02
N LYS A 101 -10.03 9.80 0.94
CA LYS A 101 -9.49 9.99 -0.41
C LYS A 101 -9.27 11.47 -0.75
N VAL A 102 -10.18 12.33 -0.30
CA VAL A 102 -10.04 13.77 -0.53
C VAL A 102 -8.86 14.33 0.25
N LYS A 103 -8.70 13.92 1.50
CA LYS A 103 -7.58 14.34 2.34
C LYS A 103 -6.25 13.84 1.78
N ALA A 104 -6.21 12.60 1.28
CA ALA A 104 -4.99 12.03 0.72
C ALA A 104 -4.46 12.86 -0.45
N CYS A 105 -5.36 13.43 -1.25
CA CYS A 105 -5.02 14.26 -2.41
C CYS A 105 -5.07 15.76 -2.09
N TYR A 106 -5.13 16.14 -0.83
CA TYR A 106 -5.21 17.54 -0.38
C TYR A 106 -6.32 18.33 -1.08
N GLY A 107 -7.45 17.68 -1.36
CA GLY A 107 -8.58 18.29 -2.05
C GLY A 107 -8.41 18.44 -3.56
N GLN A 108 -7.29 17.96 -4.13
CA GLN A 108 -7.02 18.01 -5.56
C GLN A 108 -7.46 16.71 -6.24
N GLU A 109 -7.52 16.72 -7.56
CA GLU A 109 -7.92 15.53 -8.33
C GLU A 109 -6.94 14.37 -8.13
N SER A 110 -5.67 14.66 -7.94
CA SER A 110 -4.66 13.63 -7.78
C SER A 110 -3.60 14.07 -6.77
N LEU A 111 -2.90 13.08 -6.21
CA LEU A 111 -1.79 13.29 -5.31
C LEU A 111 -0.56 13.72 -6.10
N PRO A 112 -0.10 14.97 -5.95
CA PRO A 112 1.10 15.43 -6.65
C PRO A 112 2.36 14.85 -6.00
N ARG A 113 3.44 14.77 -6.75
CA ARG A 113 4.77 14.34 -6.27
C ARG A 113 4.80 12.95 -5.66
N ALA A 114 3.81 12.13 -5.98
CA ALA A 114 3.81 10.73 -5.58
C ALA A 114 4.83 9.93 -6.39
N TYR A 115 5.25 8.79 -5.87
CA TYR A 115 6.08 7.83 -6.61
C TYR A 115 5.44 7.50 -7.97
N ARG A 116 4.14 7.26 -7.97
CA ARG A 116 3.30 7.24 -9.18
C ARG A 116 2.05 8.06 -8.88
N PRO A 117 1.60 8.90 -9.80
CA PRO A 117 0.40 9.72 -9.56
C PRO A 117 -0.81 8.85 -9.24
N LEU A 118 -1.56 9.26 -8.22
CA LEU A 118 -2.78 8.59 -7.78
C LEU A 118 -3.91 9.59 -7.75
N THR A 119 -5.04 9.24 -8.37
CA THR A 119 -6.27 10.03 -8.28
C THR A 119 -6.99 9.75 -6.95
N GLN A 120 -8.00 10.54 -6.64
CA GLN A 120 -8.84 10.24 -5.47
C GLN A 120 -9.49 8.86 -5.61
N GLU A 121 -9.91 8.49 -6.83
CA GLU A 121 -10.47 7.16 -7.08
C GLU A 121 -9.45 6.05 -6.80
N ASP A 122 -8.20 6.25 -7.23
CA ASP A 122 -7.12 5.30 -6.93
C ASP A 122 -6.96 5.13 -5.43
N CYS A 123 -6.93 6.22 -4.68
CA CYS A 123 -6.81 6.19 -3.23
C CYS A 123 -7.97 5.44 -2.59
N PHE A 124 -9.19 5.71 -3.05
CA PHE A 124 -10.39 5.00 -2.58
C PHE A 124 -10.26 3.49 -2.83
N ASN A 125 -9.86 3.11 -4.04
CA ASN A 125 -9.71 1.70 -4.39
C ASN A 125 -8.64 1.01 -3.53
N ILE A 126 -7.53 1.68 -3.24
CA ILE A 126 -6.50 1.15 -2.36
C ILE A 126 -7.07 0.95 -0.95
N TYR A 127 -7.82 1.91 -0.43
CA TYR A 127 -8.47 1.78 0.88
C TYR A 127 -9.42 0.59 0.92
N LYS A 128 -10.18 0.36 -0.16
CA LYS A 128 -11.08 -0.81 -0.24
C LYS A 128 -10.28 -2.12 -0.18
N MET A 129 -9.10 -2.17 -0.78
CA MET A 129 -8.24 -3.34 -0.70
C MET A 129 -7.75 -3.60 0.73
N CYS A 130 -7.69 -2.58 1.55
CA CYS A 130 -7.25 -2.70 2.94
C CYS A 130 -8.31 -3.31 3.87
N LEU A 131 -9.56 -3.40 3.41
CA LEU A 131 -10.63 -4.02 4.21
C LEU A 131 -10.39 -5.52 4.39
#